data_e64babd1fcf0b36017129688b93e080d
#
_entry.id   e64babd1fcf0b36017129688b93e080d
#
_cell.length_a   1.000
_cell.length_b   1.000
_cell.length_c   1.000
_cell.angle_alpha   90.00
_cell.angle_beta   90.00
_cell.angle_gamma   90.00
#
_symmetry.space_group_name_H-M   'P 1'
#
loop_
_entity.id
_entity.type
_entity.pdbx_description
1 polymer ?
#
loop_
_entity_poly.entity_id
_entity_poly.type
_entity_poly.pdbx_seq_one_letter_code
_entity_poly.pdbx_strand_id
1 'polypeptide(L)'
;SHAAMVHGLLKNKSVELNSSSGVCCAGMNALKYGFLSIKSGSTQNAVCVGSEKLSTWLRSDKFEKEVDSLKSLEEQPILAFKKDFLRWMLSDGAAAFLLESKPTGDISLKIEWMESYSFAYELETCMYAGGEKLENGEIKPWNDYSPNEWLEQSLFSLKQDVKLLGENILIKGTQSAVEALKKHNVSADQIDFFVPHVSSHYFVDGLNKTMIEYGIGVPMEKWFMNLATVGNVGAASIYLAVEELIHSGKLKKGDKIFLSVPESGRFSYAYAYLTVC
;
A
#
# COMPACT_ATOMS: atom_id res chain seq x y z
N SER A 1 16.63 -8.36 8.06
CA SER A 1 15.70 -7.71 7.14
C SER A 1 14.78 -8.75 6.46
N HIS A 2 13.62 -8.34 5.98
CA HIS A 2 12.69 -9.22 5.27
C HIS A 2 13.33 -9.84 4.01
N ALA A 3 14.04 -9.05 3.22
CA ALA A 3 14.74 -9.54 2.03
C ALA A 3 15.77 -10.65 2.36
N ALA A 4 16.48 -10.55 3.49
CA ALA A 4 17.41 -11.60 3.91
C ALA A 4 16.71 -12.91 4.29
N MET A 5 15.51 -12.83 4.87
CA MET A 5 14.70 -14.03 5.17
C MET A 5 14.24 -14.70 3.88
N VAL A 6 13.75 -13.94 2.91
CA VAL A 6 13.36 -14.45 1.60
C VAL A 6 14.56 -15.08 0.88
N HIS A 7 15.70 -14.40 0.84
CA HIS A 7 16.94 -14.94 0.25
C HIS A 7 17.38 -16.25 0.90
N GLY A 8 17.31 -16.35 2.25
CA GLY A 8 17.63 -17.57 2.96
C GLY A 8 16.76 -18.77 2.57
N LEU A 9 15.50 -18.54 2.19
CA LEU A 9 14.59 -19.58 1.68
C LEU A 9 14.91 -19.98 0.24
N LEU A 10 15.26 -19.01 -0.60
CA LEU A 10 15.62 -19.23 -2.02
C LEU A 10 16.94 -19.98 -2.17
N LYS A 11 17.85 -19.90 -1.19
CA LYS A 11 19.15 -20.57 -1.19
C LYS A 11 20.02 -20.29 -2.43
N ASN A 12 19.85 -19.10 -3.01
CA ASN A 12 20.65 -18.62 -4.13
C ASN A 12 22.10 -18.34 -3.69
N LYS A 13 22.99 -18.16 -4.67
CA LYS A 13 24.29 -17.55 -4.45
C LYS A 13 24.13 -16.13 -3.89
N SER A 14 25.23 -15.51 -3.50
CA SER A 14 25.25 -14.13 -3.03
C SER A 14 24.50 -13.19 -4.00
N VAL A 15 23.58 -12.39 -3.46
CA VAL A 15 22.78 -11.38 -4.16
C VAL A 15 22.83 -10.07 -3.40
N GLU A 16 22.59 -8.96 -4.08
CA GLU A 16 22.34 -7.69 -3.42
C GLU A 16 20.94 -7.71 -2.77
N LEU A 17 20.84 -7.19 -1.56
CA LEU A 17 19.59 -7.14 -0.82
C LEU A 17 19.18 -5.69 -0.52
N ASN A 18 17.91 -5.40 -0.75
CA ASN A 18 17.25 -4.19 -0.28
C ASN A 18 15.97 -4.56 0.48
N SER A 19 15.67 -3.86 1.56
CA SER A 19 14.41 -3.99 2.29
C SER A 19 13.78 -2.61 2.42
N SER A 20 12.67 -2.40 1.74
CA SER A 20 11.84 -1.21 1.91
C SER A 20 10.98 -1.35 3.15
N SER A 21 10.79 -0.26 3.87
CA SER A 21 9.88 -0.16 5.02
C SER A 21 8.72 0.77 4.69
N GLY A 22 7.62 0.61 5.37
CA GLY A 22 6.36 1.34 5.16
C GLY A 22 5.19 0.39 5.30
N VAL A 23 4.07 0.72 4.70
CA VAL A 23 2.86 -0.10 4.66
C VAL A 23 2.56 -0.45 3.19
N CYS A 24 1.47 0.06 2.62
CA CYS A 24 1.05 -0.31 1.26
C CYS A 24 2.05 0.13 0.18
N CYS A 25 2.71 1.29 0.33
CA CYS A 25 3.72 1.77 -0.59
C CYS A 25 5.05 1.01 -0.53
N ALA A 26 5.29 0.18 0.51
CA ALA A 26 6.55 -0.55 0.66
C ALA A 26 6.83 -1.49 -0.53
N GLY A 27 5.79 -2.18 -1.06
CA GLY A 27 5.89 -2.98 -2.28
C GLY A 27 6.28 -2.16 -3.50
N MET A 28 5.63 -1.01 -3.70
CA MET A 28 5.97 -0.10 -4.80
C MET A 28 7.38 0.48 -4.67
N ASN A 29 7.85 0.74 -3.44
CA ASN A 29 9.22 1.19 -3.21
C ASN A 29 10.24 0.11 -3.54
N ALA A 30 9.97 -1.16 -3.18
CA ALA A 30 10.80 -2.30 -3.57
C ALA A 30 10.83 -2.46 -5.09
N LEU A 31 9.68 -2.34 -5.77
CA LEU A 31 9.58 -2.38 -7.24
C LEU A 31 10.39 -1.25 -7.89
N LYS A 32 10.28 -0.03 -7.35
CA LYS A 32 11.03 1.15 -7.84
C LYS A 32 12.54 0.97 -7.67
N TYR A 33 12.98 0.42 -6.54
CA TYR A 33 14.39 0.11 -6.33
C TYR A 33 14.91 -0.89 -7.37
N GLY A 34 14.22 -2.01 -7.58
CA GLY A 34 14.56 -3.01 -8.60
C GLY A 34 14.58 -2.41 -10.01
N PHE A 35 13.58 -1.62 -10.37
CA PHE A 35 13.50 -0.90 -11.65
C PHE A 35 14.71 0.02 -11.88
N LEU A 36 15.05 0.84 -10.88
CA LEU A 36 16.18 1.76 -10.97
C LEU A 36 17.52 1.03 -11.01
N SER A 37 17.68 -0.07 -10.27
CA SER A 37 18.89 -0.89 -10.27
C SER A 37 19.15 -1.52 -11.64
N ILE A 38 18.10 -2.03 -12.32
CA ILE A 38 18.21 -2.56 -13.68
C ILE A 38 18.49 -1.43 -14.68
N LYS A 39 17.75 -0.32 -14.57
CA LYS A 39 17.88 0.83 -15.48
C LYS A 39 19.26 1.49 -15.39
N SER A 40 19.90 1.49 -14.22
CA SER A 40 21.27 1.99 -14.03
C SER A 40 22.34 1.01 -14.47
N GLY A 41 21.99 -0.25 -14.77
CA GLY A 41 22.95 -1.31 -15.06
C GLY A 41 23.64 -1.91 -13.84
N SER A 42 23.19 -1.57 -12.62
CA SER A 42 23.72 -2.15 -11.38
C SER A 42 23.43 -3.64 -11.25
N THR A 43 22.27 -4.09 -11.76
CA THR A 43 21.91 -5.51 -11.86
C THR A 43 21.19 -5.79 -13.18
N GLN A 44 21.12 -7.07 -13.57
CA GLN A 44 20.42 -7.50 -14.79
C GLN A 44 19.00 -7.94 -14.53
N ASN A 45 18.70 -8.38 -13.31
CA ASN A 45 17.38 -8.80 -12.88
C ASN A 45 17.20 -8.49 -11.39
N ALA A 46 15.94 -8.43 -10.94
CA ALA A 46 15.60 -8.25 -9.55
C ALA A 46 14.28 -8.98 -9.21
N VAL A 47 14.23 -9.65 -8.06
CA VAL A 47 12.99 -10.16 -7.50
C VAL A 47 12.49 -9.16 -6.47
N CYS A 48 11.34 -8.56 -6.75
CA CYS A 48 10.67 -7.61 -5.86
C CYS A 48 9.52 -8.32 -5.16
N VAL A 49 9.50 -8.32 -3.83
CA VAL A 49 8.53 -9.06 -3.01
C VAL A 49 7.75 -8.11 -2.13
N GLY A 50 6.43 -8.26 -2.12
CA GLY A 50 5.53 -7.72 -1.10
C GLY A 50 4.94 -8.86 -0.28
N SER A 51 4.90 -8.76 1.03
CA SER A 51 4.25 -9.75 1.87
C SER A 51 3.80 -9.17 3.21
N GLU A 52 2.65 -9.66 3.68
CA GLU A 52 2.07 -9.27 4.96
C GLU A 52 1.58 -10.51 5.70
N LYS A 53 1.72 -10.51 7.01
CA LYS A 53 1.14 -11.51 7.91
C LYS A 53 0.49 -10.84 9.11
N LEU A 54 -0.67 -10.24 8.87
CA LEU A 54 -1.38 -9.41 9.83
C LEU A 54 -2.26 -10.24 10.79
N SER A 55 -2.75 -11.41 10.36
CA SER A 55 -3.60 -12.28 11.16
C SER A 55 -3.00 -12.63 12.52
N THR A 56 -1.70 -12.86 12.58
CA THR A 56 -1.01 -13.15 13.85
C THR A 56 -0.86 -11.95 14.77
N TRP A 57 -0.88 -10.75 14.20
CA TRP A 57 -0.80 -9.51 14.97
C TRP A 57 -2.17 -9.12 15.53
N LEU A 58 -3.23 -9.32 14.74
CA LEU A 58 -4.59 -8.88 15.05
C LEU A 58 -5.42 -9.92 15.85
N ARG A 59 -4.79 -10.96 16.39
CA ARG A 59 -5.46 -11.99 17.20
C ARG A 59 -5.99 -11.40 18.50
N SER A 60 -7.21 -11.80 18.87
CA SER A 60 -7.91 -11.33 20.06
C SER A 60 -7.16 -11.61 21.37
N ASP A 61 -6.46 -12.76 21.46
CA ASP A 61 -5.66 -13.14 22.63
C ASP A 61 -4.55 -12.13 23.01
N LYS A 62 -4.16 -11.26 22.09
CA LYS A 62 -3.19 -10.18 22.34
C LYS A 62 -3.79 -8.93 22.96
N PHE A 63 -5.10 -8.86 23.06
CA PHE A 63 -5.86 -7.69 23.51
C PHE A 63 -6.78 -7.99 24.70
N GLU A 64 -6.60 -9.16 25.36
CA GLU A 64 -7.42 -9.58 26.49
C GLU A 64 -7.39 -8.59 27.66
N LYS A 65 -6.26 -7.93 27.89
CA LYS A 65 -6.15 -6.91 28.94
C LYS A 65 -6.90 -5.60 28.63
N GLU A 66 -7.24 -5.36 27.36
CA GLU A 66 -8.09 -4.23 26.98
C GLU A 66 -9.54 -4.43 27.45
N VAL A 67 -9.96 -5.66 27.72
CA VAL A 67 -11.32 -5.98 28.19
C VAL A 67 -11.61 -5.34 29.55
N ASP A 68 -10.59 -5.12 30.37
CA ASP A 68 -10.73 -4.38 31.63
C ASP A 68 -11.07 -2.89 31.39
N SER A 69 -10.86 -2.39 30.17
CA SER A 69 -11.22 -1.04 29.73
C SER A 69 -12.61 -0.97 29.06
N LEU A 70 -13.40 -2.06 29.03
CA LEU A 70 -14.72 -2.13 28.36
C LEU A 70 -15.72 -1.10 28.90
N LYS A 71 -15.60 -0.67 30.16
CA LYS A 71 -16.42 0.42 30.68
C LYS A 71 -16.24 1.72 29.92
N SER A 72 -15.02 2.03 29.50
CA SER A 72 -14.75 3.22 28.68
C SER A 72 -15.21 3.05 27.23
N LEU A 73 -15.32 1.80 26.72
CA LEU A 73 -15.87 1.51 25.39
C LEU A 73 -17.39 1.61 25.34
N GLU A 74 -18.09 1.27 26.43
CA GLU A 74 -19.54 1.51 26.58
C GLU A 74 -19.87 3.01 26.60
N GLU A 75 -18.99 3.82 27.20
CA GLU A 75 -19.11 5.27 27.24
C GLU A 75 -18.67 5.96 25.94
N GLN A 76 -17.76 5.36 25.17
CA GLN A 76 -17.21 5.90 23.91
C GLN A 76 -17.12 4.82 22.81
N PRO A 77 -18.24 4.41 22.20
CA PRO A 77 -18.26 3.34 21.17
C PRO A 77 -17.36 3.62 19.96
N ILE A 78 -17.06 4.89 19.67
CA ILE A 78 -16.18 5.31 18.58
C ILE A 78 -14.74 4.79 18.75
N LEU A 79 -14.29 4.51 19.97
CA LEU A 79 -12.96 3.96 20.22
C LEU A 79 -12.85 2.49 19.75
N ALA A 80 -13.92 1.71 19.91
CA ALA A 80 -14.00 0.35 19.38
C ALA A 80 -13.91 0.38 17.84
N PHE A 81 -14.63 1.29 17.20
CA PHE A 81 -14.67 1.41 15.74
C PHE A 81 -13.29 1.76 15.14
N LYS A 82 -12.50 2.60 15.80
CA LYS A 82 -11.14 2.98 15.35
C LYS A 82 -10.17 1.80 15.25
N LYS A 83 -10.33 0.80 16.14
CA LYS A 83 -9.46 -0.40 16.17
C LYS A 83 -10.07 -1.55 15.36
N ASP A 84 -11.36 -1.78 15.45
CA ASP A 84 -12.03 -2.92 14.82
C ASP A 84 -12.03 -2.85 13.31
N PHE A 85 -12.17 -1.67 12.71
CA PHE A 85 -12.10 -1.50 11.26
C PHE A 85 -10.79 -2.07 10.67
N LEU A 86 -9.66 -1.81 11.31
CA LEU A 86 -8.35 -2.31 10.85
C LEU A 86 -8.24 -3.84 10.96
N ARG A 87 -8.88 -4.45 11.96
CA ARG A 87 -8.91 -5.91 12.13
C ARG A 87 -9.65 -6.62 11.00
N TRP A 88 -10.71 -6.02 10.48
CA TRP A 88 -11.52 -6.59 9.41
C TRP A 88 -10.98 -6.28 8.01
N MET A 89 -10.22 -5.20 7.89
CA MET A 89 -9.76 -4.67 6.60
C MET A 89 -8.48 -5.35 6.10
N LEU A 90 -7.65 -5.94 6.97
CA LEU A 90 -6.32 -6.41 6.66
C LEU A 90 -6.26 -7.93 6.50
N SER A 91 -5.47 -8.39 5.52
CA SER A 91 -5.34 -9.81 5.14
C SER A 91 -3.88 -10.24 5.07
N ASP A 92 -3.65 -11.56 5.14
CA ASP A 92 -2.35 -12.18 4.90
C ASP A 92 -2.16 -12.48 3.42
N GLY A 93 -0.95 -12.35 2.93
CA GLY A 93 -0.59 -12.75 1.59
C GLY A 93 0.82 -12.33 1.19
N ALA A 94 1.27 -12.84 0.05
CA ALA A 94 2.54 -12.49 -0.54
C ALA A 94 2.48 -12.60 -2.06
N ALA A 95 3.23 -11.73 -2.74
CA ALA A 95 3.43 -11.80 -4.18
C ALA A 95 4.80 -11.26 -4.54
N ALA A 96 5.30 -11.64 -5.71
CA ALA A 96 6.59 -11.22 -6.21
C ALA A 96 6.54 -10.94 -7.71
N PHE A 97 7.34 -9.94 -8.14
CA PHE A 97 7.64 -9.71 -9.55
C PHE A 97 9.10 -10.00 -9.83
N LEU A 98 9.35 -10.68 -10.95
CA LEU A 98 10.66 -10.75 -11.56
C LEU A 98 10.79 -9.59 -12.55
N LEU A 99 11.76 -8.73 -12.33
CA LEU A 99 12.14 -7.67 -13.24
C LEU A 99 13.36 -8.07 -14.04
N GLU A 100 13.30 -7.81 -15.34
CA GLU A 100 14.39 -8.07 -16.29
C GLU A 100 14.53 -6.91 -17.28
N SER A 101 15.68 -6.78 -17.92
CA SER A 101 15.94 -5.73 -18.91
C SER A 101 15.20 -5.95 -20.24
N LYS A 102 14.69 -7.15 -20.49
CA LYS A 102 13.97 -7.54 -21.72
C LYS A 102 12.74 -8.38 -21.36
N PRO A 103 11.68 -8.32 -22.18
CA PRO A 103 10.52 -9.20 -21.98
C PRO A 103 10.91 -10.67 -22.25
N THR A 104 10.40 -11.59 -21.42
CA THR A 104 10.74 -13.02 -21.47
C THR A 104 9.52 -13.94 -21.52
N GLY A 105 8.31 -13.43 -21.34
CA GLY A 105 7.06 -14.22 -21.37
C GLY A 105 6.14 -13.83 -22.52
N ASP A 106 5.02 -14.55 -22.65
CA ASP A 106 3.96 -14.26 -23.62
C ASP A 106 3.32 -12.89 -23.35
N ILE A 107 3.20 -12.54 -22.06
CA ILE A 107 2.80 -11.23 -21.59
C ILE A 107 3.88 -10.72 -20.65
N SER A 108 4.42 -9.56 -20.95
CA SER A 108 5.35 -8.83 -20.09
C SER A 108 4.85 -7.40 -19.94
N LEU A 109 5.14 -6.78 -18.79
CA LEU A 109 4.77 -5.40 -18.52
C LEU A 109 6.03 -4.54 -18.47
N LYS A 110 6.19 -3.64 -19.41
CA LYS A 110 7.27 -2.64 -19.41
C LYS A 110 6.93 -1.52 -18.44
N ILE A 111 7.78 -1.25 -17.45
CA ILE A 111 7.67 -0.09 -16.60
C ILE A 111 8.17 1.13 -17.38
N GLU A 112 7.27 2.04 -17.74
CA GLU A 112 7.62 3.28 -18.40
C GLU A 112 8.20 4.29 -17.40
N TRP A 113 7.50 4.46 -16.27
CA TRP A 113 7.92 5.31 -15.17
C TRP A 113 7.27 4.90 -13.83
N MET A 114 7.89 5.34 -12.74
CA MET A 114 7.36 5.22 -11.39
C MET A 114 7.60 6.52 -10.61
N GLU A 115 6.57 7.01 -9.94
CA GLU A 115 6.62 8.20 -9.10
C GLU A 115 6.20 7.89 -7.66
N SER A 116 6.72 8.66 -6.73
CA SER A 116 6.36 8.54 -5.31
C SER A 116 6.28 9.93 -4.69
N TYR A 117 5.28 10.15 -3.87
CA TYR A 117 5.00 11.42 -3.20
C TYR A 117 4.79 11.19 -1.71
N SER A 118 5.14 12.17 -0.89
CA SER A 118 4.91 12.17 0.55
C SER A 118 4.36 13.52 0.99
N PHE A 119 3.30 13.49 1.77
CA PHE A 119 2.71 14.68 2.39
C PHE A 119 3.02 14.76 3.90
N ALA A 120 4.04 14.03 4.35
CA ALA A 120 4.47 14.04 5.74
C ALA A 120 4.98 15.40 6.23
N TYR A 121 5.26 16.33 5.33
CA TYR A 121 5.69 17.70 5.65
C TYR A 121 4.52 18.59 6.13
N GLU A 122 3.27 18.23 5.79
CA GLU A 122 2.07 19.01 6.14
C GLU A 122 1.02 18.22 6.93
N LEU A 123 1.10 16.89 6.92
CA LEU A 123 0.12 16.03 7.59
C LEU A 123 0.79 15.19 8.69
N GLU A 124 0.05 15.02 9.77
CA GLU A 124 0.47 14.20 10.90
C GLU A 124 0.39 12.70 10.57
N THR A 125 0.93 11.87 11.47
CA THR A 125 0.77 10.42 11.42
C THR A 125 -0.71 10.05 11.53
N CYS A 126 -1.18 9.26 10.56
CA CYS A 126 -2.58 8.85 10.47
C CYS A 126 -2.80 7.40 10.89
N MET A 127 -1.93 6.47 10.46
CA MET A 127 -1.96 5.07 10.88
C MET A 127 -0.62 4.70 11.52
N TYR A 128 -0.66 4.07 12.69
CA TYR A 128 0.54 3.77 13.47
C TYR A 128 0.34 2.58 14.42
N ALA A 129 1.43 2.03 14.90
CA ALA A 129 1.50 1.05 15.98
C ALA A 129 2.83 1.22 16.74
N GLY A 130 2.92 0.65 17.93
CA GLY A 130 4.11 0.78 18.76
C GLY A 130 4.27 2.16 19.39
N GLY A 131 3.16 2.82 19.71
CA GLY A 131 3.16 4.11 20.37
C GLY A 131 1.76 4.68 20.56
N GLU A 132 1.72 5.92 21.04
CA GLU A 132 0.48 6.69 21.23
C GLU A 132 0.65 8.07 20.59
N LYS A 133 -0.36 8.51 19.84
CA LYS A 133 -0.39 9.84 19.23
C LYS A 133 -0.80 10.86 20.28
N LEU A 134 0.03 11.85 20.49
CA LEU A 134 -0.19 12.96 21.43
C LEU A 134 -1.07 14.02 20.78
N GLU A 135 -1.59 14.95 21.61
CA GLU A 135 -2.42 16.08 21.17
C GLU A 135 -1.73 17.00 20.16
N ASN A 136 -0.40 17.08 20.21
CA ASN A 136 0.42 17.85 19.26
C ASN A 136 0.69 17.11 17.94
N GLY A 137 0.13 15.90 17.74
CA GLY A 137 0.30 15.08 16.55
C GLY A 137 1.57 14.23 16.53
N GLU A 138 2.45 14.34 17.51
CA GLU A 138 3.65 13.50 17.63
C GLU A 138 3.31 12.11 18.16
N ILE A 139 4.15 11.13 17.84
CA ILE A 139 4.03 9.78 18.40
C ILE A 139 5.01 9.63 19.56
N LYS A 140 4.48 9.35 20.75
CA LYS A 140 5.29 8.86 21.87
C LYS A 140 5.55 7.37 21.65
N PRO A 141 6.78 6.93 21.38
CA PRO A 141 7.07 5.55 20.99
C PRO A 141 7.06 4.61 22.19
N TRP A 142 6.88 3.30 21.93
CA TRP A 142 6.77 2.26 22.94
C TRP A 142 7.96 2.18 23.93
N ASN A 143 9.17 2.55 23.50
CA ASN A 143 10.36 2.54 24.32
C ASN A 143 10.41 3.65 25.39
N ASP A 144 9.50 4.63 25.32
CA ASP A 144 9.31 5.68 26.33
C ASP A 144 8.27 5.28 27.39
N TYR A 145 7.81 4.04 27.35
CA TYR A 145 6.86 3.46 28.29
C TYR A 145 7.49 2.26 29.03
N SER A 146 7.01 1.97 30.24
CA SER A 146 7.38 0.74 30.94
C SER A 146 6.75 -0.50 30.29
N PRO A 147 7.34 -1.71 30.45
CA PRO A 147 6.77 -2.94 29.89
C PRO A 147 5.33 -3.24 30.29
N ASN A 148 4.90 -2.86 31.48
CA ASN A 148 3.51 -3.03 31.93
C ASN A 148 2.55 -2.14 31.13
N GLU A 149 2.93 -0.88 30.89
CA GLU A 149 2.12 0.06 30.11
C GLU A 149 1.95 -0.39 28.66
N TRP A 150 2.89 -1.16 28.09
CA TRP A 150 2.75 -1.66 26.70
C TRP A 150 1.46 -2.46 26.50
N LEU A 151 1.08 -3.27 27.49
CA LEU A 151 -0.12 -4.09 27.47
C LEU A 151 -1.36 -3.32 27.95
N GLU A 152 -1.22 -2.54 29.01
CA GLU A 152 -2.32 -1.75 29.59
C GLU A 152 -2.86 -0.71 28.60
N GLN A 153 -1.98 -0.07 27.83
CA GLN A 153 -2.35 0.94 26.84
C GLN A 153 -2.44 0.38 25.42
N SER A 154 -2.26 -0.93 25.23
CA SER A 154 -2.30 -1.59 23.91
C SER A 154 -1.42 -0.89 22.87
N LEU A 155 -0.19 -0.51 23.26
CA LEU A 155 0.69 0.29 22.42
C LEU A 155 1.00 -0.38 21.08
N PHE A 156 1.02 -1.71 21.03
CA PHE A 156 1.28 -2.46 19.80
C PHE A 156 0.02 -2.71 18.96
N SER A 157 -1.14 -2.24 19.38
CA SER A 157 -2.32 -2.28 18.51
C SER A 157 -2.14 -1.34 17.33
N LEU A 158 -2.65 -1.74 16.18
CA LEU A 158 -2.72 -0.87 15.02
C LEU A 158 -3.85 0.15 15.23
N LYS A 159 -3.54 1.42 15.08
CA LYS A 159 -4.44 2.55 15.29
C LYS A 159 -4.51 3.42 14.05
N GLN A 160 -5.66 4.04 13.82
CA GLN A 160 -5.85 4.95 12.69
C GLN A 160 -6.69 6.16 13.08
N ASP A 161 -6.24 7.34 12.70
CA ASP A 161 -7.00 8.57 12.76
C ASP A 161 -7.98 8.65 11.59
N VAL A 162 -9.21 8.20 11.82
CA VAL A 162 -10.25 8.04 10.77
C VAL A 162 -10.68 9.39 10.19
N LYS A 163 -10.68 10.45 11.03
CA LYS A 163 -11.03 11.79 10.58
C LYS A 163 -9.97 12.34 9.64
N LEU A 164 -8.72 12.33 10.07
CA LEU A 164 -7.58 12.77 9.27
C LEU A 164 -7.47 11.98 7.95
N LEU A 165 -7.74 10.66 8.00
CA LEU A 165 -7.80 9.81 6.82
C LEU A 165 -8.88 10.30 5.84
N GLY A 166 -10.11 10.43 6.31
CA GLY A 166 -11.27 10.78 5.47
C GLY A 166 -11.12 12.15 4.80
N GLU A 167 -10.52 13.10 5.47
CA GLU A 167 -10.30 14.45 4.96
C GLU A 167 -9.22 14.53 3.88
N ASN A 168 -8.23 13.60 3.87
CA ASN A 168 -7.02 13.80 3.10
C ASN A 168 -6.70 12.70 2.08
N ILE A 169 -7.03 11.43 2.35
CA ILE A 169 -6.48 10.30 1.58
C ILE A 169 -6.82 10.39 0.07
N LEU A 170 -8.04 10.74 -0.29
CA LEU A 170 -8.48 10.83 -1.67
C LEU A 170 -7.96 12.10 -2.35
N ILE A 171 -8.05 13.23 -1.67
CA ILE A 171 -7.65 14.53 -2.22
C ILE A 171 -6.15 14.56 -2.52
N LYS A 172 -5.31 14.21 -1.55
CA LYS A 172 -3.85 14.19 -1.71
C LYS A 172 -3.40 13.14 -2.73
N GLY A 173 -4.06 11.97 -2.74
CA GLY A 173 -3.83 10.95 -3.75
C GLY A 173 -4.15 11.45 -5.16
N THR A 174 -5.30 12.07 -5.34
CA THR A 174 -5.66 12.60 -6.67
C THR A 174 -4.74 13.74 -7.09
N GLN A 175 -4.39 14.67 -6.18
CA GLN A 175 -3.44 15.74 -6.47
C GLN A 175 -2.09 15.21 -6.96
N SER A 176 -1.50 14.26 -6.25
CA SER A 176 -0.23 13.66 -6.65
C SER A 176 -0.32 12.80 -7.90
N ALA A 177 -1.48 12.15 -8.16
CA ALA A 177 -1.73 11.46 -9.43
C ALA A 177 -1.74 12.42 -10.62
N VAL A 178 -2.39 13.60 -10.48
CA VAL A 178 -2.38 14.67 -11.49
C VAL A 178 -0.95 15.12 -11.78
N GLU A 179 -0.15 15.35 -10.75
CA GLU A 179 1.26 15.75 -10.92
C GLU A 179 2.06 14.68 -11.65
N ALA A 180 1.91 13.39 -11.26
CA ALA A 180 2.60 12.27 -11.90
C ALA A 180 2.24 12.16 -13.39
N LEU A 181 0.95 12.17 -13.73
CA LEU A 181 0.48 12.08 -15.10
C LEU A 181 0.95 13.28 -15.93
N LYS A 182 0.83 14.50 -15.40
CA LYS A 182 1.29 15.73 -16.06
C LYS A 182 2.81 15.72 -16.31
N LYS A 183 3.61 15.28 -15.34
CA LYS A 183 5.08 15.19 -15.45
C LYS A 183 5.51 14.32 -16.62
N HIS A 184 4.75 13.28 -16.91
CA HIS A 184 5.05 12.32 -17.98
C HIS A 184 4.19 12.54 -19.25
N ASN A 185 3.44 13.63 -19.34
CA ASN A 185 2.55 13.97 -20.47
C ASN A 185 1.58 12.83 -20.79
N VAL A 186 1.00 12.20 -19.76
CA VAL A 186 -0.03 11.16 -19.89
C VAL A 186 -1.38 11.76 -19.54
N SER A 187 -2.38 11.56 -20.43
CA SER A 187 -3.78 11.93 -20.17
C SER A 187 -4.62 10.71 -19.79
N ALA A 188 -5.74 10.91 -19.11
CA ALA A 188 -6.58 9.83 -18.59
C ALA A 188 -7.17 8.92 -19.69
N ASP A 189 -7.42 9.45 -20.89
CA ASP A 189 -7.91 8.72 -22.06
C ASP A 189 -6.89 7.69 -22.59
N GLN A 190 -5.60 7.91 -22.36
CA GLN A 190 -4.52 6.98 -22.71
C GLN A 190 -4.41 5.79 -21.76
N ILE A 191 -5.19 5.73 -20.70
CA ILE A 191 -5.18 4.64 -19.73
C ILE A 191 -6.22 3.60 -20.16
N ASP A 192 -5.77 2.36 -20.41
CA ASP A 192 -6.64 1.23 -20.75
C ASP A 192 -7.10 0.49 -19.50
N PHE A 193 -6.22 0.38 -18.49
CA PHE A 193 -6.55 -0.20 -17.18
C PHE A 193 -6.04 0.71 -16.06
N PHE A 194 -6.94 1.06 -15.14
CA PHE A 194 -6.60 1.68 -13.88
C PHE A 194 -6.67 0.65 -12.76
N VAL A 195 -5.58 0.46 -12.05
CA VAL A 195 -5.46 -0.52 -10.95
C VAL A 195 -5.18 0.23 -9.65
N PRO A 196 -6.21 0.72 -8.97
CA PRO A 196 -6.05 1.35 -7.68
C PRO A 196 -5.94 0.30 -6.57
N HIS A 197 -4.97 0.46 -5.67
CA HIS A 197 -5.05 -0.17 -4.38
C HIS A 197 -6.07 0.57 -3.51
N VAL A 198 -7.15 -0.09 -3.16
CA VAL A 198 -8.17 0.42 -2.24
C VAL A 198 -8.26 -0.49 -1.02
N SER A 199 -8.27 0.08 0.17
CA SER A 199 -8.37 -0.67 1.41
C SER A 199 -9.80 -1.07 1.78
N SER A 200 -10.79 -0.43 1.19
CA SER A 200 -12.21 -0.69 1.36
C SER A 200 -12.99 -0.18 0.15
N HIS A 201 -14.05 -0.89 -0.23
CA HIS A 201 -14.98 -0.43 -1.27
C HIS A 201 -15.64 0.92 -0.93
N TYR A 202 -15.67 1.30 0.35
CA TYR A 202 -16.11 2.62 0.79
C TYR A 202 -15.43 3.79 0.06
N PHE A 203 -14.17 3.63 -0.33
CA PHE A 203 -13.41 4.69 -1.00
C PHE A 203 -13.60 4.76 -2.51
N VAL A 204 -14.20 3.76 -3.15
CA VAL A 204 -14.24 3.63 -4.61
C VAL A 204 -15.01 4.78 -5.26
N ASP A 205 -16.23 5.03 -4.81
CA ASP A 205 -17.07 6.10 -5.38
C ASP A 205 -16.45 7.49 -5.13
N GLY A 206 -15.91 7.69 -3.91
CA GLY A 206 -15.21 8.93 -3.57
C GLY A 206 -13.98 9.16 -4.43
N LEU A 207 -13.18 8.12 -4.69
CA LEU A 207 -12.00 8.19 -5.55
C LEU A 207 -12.41 8.55 -7.00
N ASN A 208 -13.39 7.84 -7.54
CA ASN A 208 -13.89 8.13 -8.89
C ASN A 208 -14.36 9.57 -9.03
N LYS A 209 -15.19 10.04 -8.09
CA LYS A 209 -15.69 11.42 -8.08
C LYS A 209 -14.53 12.43 -8.03
N THR A 210 -13.58 12.23 -7.11
CA THR A 210 -12.43 13.15 -6.95
C THR A 210 -11.56 13.15 -8.21
N MET A 211 -11.30 12.00 -8.83
CA MET A 211 -10.53 11.94 -10.07
C MET A 211 -11.21 12.69 -11.21
N ILE A 212 -12.55 12.62 -11.34
CA ILE A 212 -13.32 13.38 -12.32
C ILE A 212 -13.20 14.89 -12.05
N GLU A 213 -13.37 15.33 -10.80
CA GLU A 213 -13.26 16.72 -10.39
C GLU A 213 -11.88 17.32 -10.68
N TYR A 214 -10.83 16.51 -10.60
CA TYR A 214 -9.45 16.92 -10.90
C TYR A 214 -9.05 16.71 -12.37
N GLY A 215 -9.98 16.31 -13.24
CA GLY A 215 -9.75 16.18 -14.69
C GLY A 215 -8.93 14.97 -15.12
N ILE A 216 -8.79 13.96 -14.25
CA ILE A 216 -8.09 12.69 -14.54
C ILE A 216 -9.02 11.48 -14.39
N GLY A 217 -10.33 11.66 -14.56
CA GLY A 217 -11.31 10.58 -14.47
C GLY A 217 -11.04 9.49 -15.50
N VAL A 218 -10.88 8.25 -15.02
CA VAL A 218 -10.82 7.04 -15.86
C VAL A 218 -12.16 6.34 -15.74
N PRO A 219 -12.82 5.97 -16.83
CA PRO A 219 -14.11 5.26 -16.79
C PRO A 219 -14.05 4.00 -15.94
N MET A 220 -15.09 3.75 -15.13
CA MET A 220 -15.13 2.66 -14.16
C MET A 220 -14.98 1.26 -14.80
N GLU A 221 -15.39 1.07 -16.03
CA GLU A 221 -15.19 -0.17 -16.80
C GLU A 221 -13.73 -0.49 -17.10
N LYS A 222 -12.84 0.48 -16.98
CA LYS A 222 -11.39 0.35 -17.11
C LYS A 222 -10.69 0.07 -15.75
N TRP A 223 -11.44 0.10 -14.65
CA TRP A 223 -10.87 -0.19 -13.33
C TRP A 223 -10.73 -1.68 -13.11
N PHE A 224 -9.61 -2.09 -12.56
CA PHE A 224 -9.38 -3.46 -12.15
C PHE A 224 -9.05 -3.51 -10.66
N MET A 225 -9.87 -4.19 -9.89
CA MET A 225 -9.75 -4.35 -8.45
C MET A 225 -10.10 -5.79 -8.07
N ASN A 226 -9.38 -6.35 -7.10
CA ASN A 226 -9.61 -7.70 -6.59
C ASN A 226 -9.78 -7.76 -5.07
N LEU A 227 -10.10 -6.64 -4.43
CA LEU A 227 -10.26 -6.53 -2.98
C LEU A 227 -11.25 -7.56 -2.41
N ALA A 228 -12.35 -7.84 -3.11
CA ALA A 228 -13.40 -8.76 -2.65
C ALA A 228 -12.94 -10.22 -2.59
N THR A 229 -11.97 -10.61 -3.41
CA THR A 229 -11.49 -11.99 -3.54
C THR A 229 -10.16 -12.23 -2.83
N VAL A 230 -9.27 -11.24 -2.85
CA VAL A 230 -7.91 -11.35 -2.31
C VAL A 230 -7.76 -10.66 -0.96
N GLY A 231 -8.55 -9.61 -0.70
CA GLY A 231 -8.44 -8.79 0.50
C GLY A 231 -7.37 -7.69 0.38
N ASN A 232 -7.19 -6.94 1.48
CA ASN A 232 -6.15 -5.93 1.58
C ASN A 232 -4.89 -6.53 2.20
N VAL A 233 -3.91 -6.85 1.38
CA VAL A 233 -2.62 -7.45 1.75
C VAL A 233 -1.50 -6.39 1.83
N GLY A 234 -1.85 -5.15 2.12
CA GLY A 234 -0.85 -4.08 2.30
C GLY A 234 0.13 -3.99 1.13
N ALA A 235 1.43 -4.21 1.39
CA ALA A 235 2.51 -4.11 0.41
C ALA A 235 2.36 -5.05 -0.80
N ALA A 236 1.67 -6.20 -0.66
CA ALA A 236 1.47 -7.17 -1.73
C ALA A 236 0.20 -6.92 -2.56
N SER A 237 -0.74 -6.09 -2.10
CA SER A 237 -2.04 -5.93 -2.76
C SER A 237 -1.94 -5.57 -4.23
N ILE A 238 -1.10 -4.59 -4.57
CA ILE A 238 -0.95 -4.16 -5.96
C ILE A 238 -0.30 -5.24 -6.84
N TYR A 239 0.59 -6.05 -6.27
CA TYR A 239 1.23 -7.15 -6.98
C TYR A 239 0.20 -8.24 -7.33
N LEU A 240 -0.65 -8.61 -6.36
CA LEU A 240 -1.72 -9.58 -6.54
C LEU A 240 -2.77 -9.09 -7.55
N ALA A 241 -3.08 -7.80 -7.55
CA ALA A 241 -4.00 -7.23 -8.53
C ALA A 241 -3.41 -7.24 -9.95
N VAL A 242 -2.14 -6.92 -10.12
CA VAL A 242 -1.47 -6.97 -11.43
C VAL A 242 -1.29 -8.41 -11.91
N GLU A 243 -0.98 -9.34 -11.02
CA GLU A 243 -0.87 -10.77 -11.35
C GLU A 243 -2.21 -11.31 -11.87
N GLU A 244 -3.31 -11.04 -11.17
CA GLU A 244 -4.65 -11.46 -11.59
C GLU A 244 -5.06 -10.78 -12.92
N LEU A 245 -4.73 -9.51 -13.13
CA LEU A 245 -4.97 -8.82 -14.39
C LEU A 245 -4.21 -9.48 -15.56
N ILE A 246 -2.95 -9.86 -15.35
CA ILE A 246 -2.14 -10.57 -16.36
C ILE A 246 -2.83 -11.90 -16.76
N HIS A 247 -3.33 -12.66 -15.79
CA HIS A 247 -3.96 -13.96 -16.02
C HIS A 247 -5.45 -13.85 -16.42
N SER A 248 -6.03 -12.66 -16.40
CA SER A 248 -7.47 -12.48 -16.74
C SER A 248 -7.81 -12.67 -18.22
N GLY A 249 -6.81 -12.70 -19.10
CA GLY A 249 -7.02 -12.72 -20.55
C GLY A 249 -7.52 -11.40 -21.14
N LYS A 250 -7.61 -10.33 -20.36
CA LYS A 250 -8.12 -9.04 -20.80
C LYS A 250 -7.07 -8.18 -21.49
N LEU A 251 -5.79 -8.38 -21.15
CA LEU A 251 -4.67 -7.56 -21.64
C LEU A 251 -4.36 -7.84 -23.11
N LYS A 252 -4.07 -6.76 -23.83
CA LYS A 252 -3.61 -6.80 -25.22
C LYS A 252 -2.29 -6.05 -25.33
N LYS A 253 -1.46 -6.48 -26.24
CA LYS A 253 -0.19 -5.80 -26.54
C LYS A 253 -0.43 -4.32 -26.86
N GLY A 254 0.31 -3.46 -26.18
CA GLY A 254 0.19 -2.00 -26.30
C GLY A 254 -0.69 -1.35 -25.23
N ASP A 255 -1.53 -2.12 -24.52
CA ASP A 255 -2.39 -1.59 -23.46
C ASP A 255 -1.55 -0.87 -22.39
N LYS A 256 -2.13 0.22 -21.85
CA LYS A 256 -1.54 1.08 -20.84
C LYS A 256 -2.22 0.86 -19.51
N ILE A 257 -1.42 0.54 -18.50
CA ILE A 257 -1.88 0.26 -17.14
C ILE A 257 -1.35 1.35 -16.20
N PHE A 258 -2.25 2.00 -15.46
CA PHE A 258 -1.88 2.95 -14.43
C PHE A 258 -2.13 2.36 -13.05
N LEU A 259 -1.07 2.19 -12.27
CA LEU A 259 -1.11 1.70 -10.89
C LEU A 259 -1.12 2.89 -9.92
N SER A 260 -1.97 2.82 -8.90
CA SER A 260 -2.09 3.84 -7.86
C SER A 260 -2.15 3.18 -6.49
N VAL A 261 -1.19 3.50 -5.63
CA VAL A 261 -1.11 2.95 -4.27
C VAL A 261 -1.02 4.07 -3.25
N PRO A 262 -2.11 4.36 -2.52
CA PRO A 262 -2.07 5.22 -1.35
C PRO A 262 -1.56 4.47 -0.12
N GLU A 263 -0.92 5.20 0.80
CA GLU A 263 -0.52 4.71 2.11
C GLU A 263 -0.96 5.69 3.19
N SER A 264 -1.78 5.22 4.13
CA SER A 264 -2.34 6.06 5.19
C SER A 264 -1.41 6.27 6.39
N GLY A 265 -0.25 5.61 6.45
CA GLY A 265 0.68 5.77 7.58
C GLY A 265 0.98 7.24 7.85
N ARG A 266 1.48 7.94 6.83
CA ARG A 266 1.66 9.40 6.85
C ARG A 266 1.50 10.00 5.45
N PHE A 267 0.44 9.59 4.73
CA PHE A 267 0.02 10.09 3.42
C PHE A 267 1.14 10.05 2.37
N SER A 268 1.60 8.82 2.09
CA SER A 268 2.49 8.53 0.97
C SER A 268 1.70 7.93 -0.20
N TYR A 269 2.15 8.19 -1.42
CA TYR A 269 1.51 7.71 -2.64
C TYR A 269 2.56 7.22 -3.62
N ALA A 270 2.28 6.11 -4.28
CA ALA A 270 3.15 5.56 -5.30
C ALA A 270 2.37 5.22 -6.57
N TYR A 271 2.92 5.56 -7.71
CA TYR A 271 2.33 5.37 -9.03
C TYR A 271 3.30 4.65 -9.94
N ALA A 272 2.76 3.84 -10.86
CA ALA A 272 3.51 3.30 -11.97
C ALA A 272 2.66 3.33 -13.24
N TYR A 273 3.30 3.56 -14.37
CA TYR A 273 2.69 3.47 -15.69
C TYR A 273 3.38 2.39 -16.49
N LEU A 274 2.60 1.43 -16.94
CA LEU A 274 3.10 0.23 -17.57
C LEU A 274 2.54 0.10 -18.98
N THR A 275 3.29 -0.59 -19.84
CA THR A 275 2.84 -0.97 -21.19
C THR A 275 2.90 -2.48 -21.32
N VAL A 276 1.85 -3.09 -21.85
CA VAL A 276 1.82 -4.51 -22.20
C VAL A 276 2.68 -4.76 -23.43
N CYS A 277 3.65 -5.70 -23.35
CA CYS A 277 4.57 -6.04 -24.41
C CYS A 277 4.27 -7.39 -25.06
#